data_e449d1e8df6e3dd974c39d31326ecd47
#
_entry.id   e449d1e8df6e3dd974c39d31326ecd47
#
_cell.length_a   1.000
_cell.length_b   1.000
_cell.length_c   1.000
_cell.angle_alpha   90.00
_cell.angle_beta   90.00
_cell.angle_gamma   90.00
#
_symmetry.space_group_name_H-M   'P 1'
#
loop_
_entity.id
_entity.type
_entity.pdbx_description
1 polymer ?
#
loop_
_entity_poly.entity_id
_entity_poly.type
_entity_poly.pdbx_seq_one_letter_code
_entity_poly.pdbx_strand_id
1 'polypeptide(L)'
;MRNSWSPKEDSIVCKFYLSHINTWKSHIDSLIVELKDAGFGSRDKSAVVMRIQNYAYLHTGHGLSNASNQSRIIYKAVSDGKM
;
A
#
# COMPACT_ATOMS: atom_id res chain seq x y z
N MET A 1 6.39 -15.54 14.16
CA MET A 1 5.54 -14.37 14.37
C MET A 1 5.17 -13.70 13.07
N ARG A 2 3.96 -13.28 12.96
CA ARG A 2 3.49 -12.68 11.74
C ARG A 2 3.56 -11.16 11.79
N ASN A 3 4.07 -10.54 10.73
CA ASN A 3 4.15 -9.07 10.64
C ASN A 3 2.88 -8.53 10.00
N SER A 4 1.95 -8.10 10.83
CA SER A 4 0.73 -7.49 10.34
C SER A 4 1.00 -6.08 9.84
N TRP A 5 0.25 -5.67 8.81
CA TRP A 5 0.34 -4.29 8.32
C TRP A 5 -0.38 -3.37 9.31
N SER A 6 0.32 -2.35 9.77
CA SER A 6 -0.32 -1.34 10.62
C SER A 6 -1.12 -0.36 9.75
N PRO A 7 -2.11 0.34 10.33
CA PRO A 7 -2.85 1.34 9.55
C PRO A 7 -1.94 2.43 8.97
N LYS A 8 -0.89 2.82 9.68
CA LYS A 8 0.02 3.83 9.19
C LYS A 8 0.81 3.35 7.98
N GLU A 9 1.31 2.10 8.02
CA GLU A 9 1.97 1.51 6.87
C GLU A 9 1.03 1.46 5.66
N ASP A 10 -0.17 0.97 5.89
CA ASP A 10 -1.16 0.87 4.82
C ASP A 10 -1.50 2.22 4.22
N SER A 11 -1.61 3.26 5.05
CA SER A 11 -1.91 4.59 4.52
C SER A 11 -0.78 5.12 3.65
N ILE A 12 0.46 4.85 4.03
CA ILE A 12 1.62 5.25 3.23
C ILE A 12 1.58 4.55 1.86
N VAL A 13 1.35 3.24 1.87
CA VAL A 13 1.30 2.46 0.63
C VAL A 13 0.13 2.89 -0.25
N CYS A 14 -1.04 3.10 0.36
CA CYS A 14 -2.22 3.51 -0.39
C CYS A 14 -2.03 4.88 -1.03
N LYS A 15 -1.51 5.85 -0.28
CA LYS A 15 -1.26 7.18 -0.81
C LYS A 15 -0.23 7.14 -1.93
N PHE A 16 0.81 6.33 -1.76
CA PHE A 16 1.80 6.14 -2.82
C PHE A 16 1.14 5.59 -4.07
N TYR A 17 0.33 4.54 -3.93
CA TYR A 17 -0.32 3.94 -5.08
C TYR A 17 -1.19 4.95 -5.82
N LEU A 18 -2.02 5.70 -5.09
CA LEU A 18 -2.92 6.66 -5.72
C LEU A 18 -2.17 7.82 -6.38
N SER A 19 -0.97 8.12 -5.93
CA SER A 19 -0.12 9.14 -6.56
C SER A 19 0.61 8.62 -7.79
N HIS A 20 0.73 7.29 -7.95
CA HIS A 20 1.52 6.67 -9.01
C HIS A 20 0.77 5.51 -9.65
N ILE A 21 -0.51 5.69 -9.95
CA ILE A 21 -1.41 4.60 -10.37
C ILE A 21 -0.83 3.80 -11.53
N ASN A 22 -0.28 4.46 -12.55
CA ASN A 22 0.22 3.78 -13.74
C ASN A 22 1.74 3.64 -13.74
N THR A 23 2.43 4.13 -12.71
CA THR A 23 3.88 4.17 -12.69
C THR A 23 4.48 3.64 -11.39
N TRP A 24 3.68 3.02 -10.52
CA TRP A 24 4.16 2.63 -9.20
C TRP A 24 5.33 1.65 -9.27
N LYS A 25 5.39 0.81 -10.32
CA LYS A 25 6.50 -0.14 -10.47
C LYS A 25 7.84 0.58 -10.64
N SER A 26 7.84 1.71 -11.31
CA SER A 26 9.06 2.49 -11.51
C SER A 26 9.50 3.23 -10.25
N HIS A 27 8.59 3.41 -9.29
CA HIS A 27 8.86 4.18 -8.08
C HIS A 27 8.85 3.33 -6.81
N ILE A 28 8.86 2.00 -6.95
CA ILE A 28 8.72 1.11 -5.80
C ILE A 28 9.86 1.29 -4.80
N ASP A 29 11.07 1.57 -5.27
CA ASP A 29 12.20 1.76 -4.38
C ASP A 29 12.03 3.02 -3.53
N SER A 30 11.41 4.05 -4.07
CA SER A 30 11.09 5.26 -3.30
C SER A 30 10.12 4.96 -2.18
N LEU A 31 9.12 4.11 -2.43
CA LEU A 31 8.19 3.70 -1.40
C LEU A 31 8.89 2.92 -0.30
N ILE A 32 9.81 2.03 -0.66
CA ILE A 32 10.54 1.25 0.34
C ILE A 32 11.36 2.18 1.22
N VAL A 33 11.99 3.21 0.65
CA VAL A 33 12.72 4.20 1.43
C VAL A 33 11.78 4.97 2.35
N GLU A 34 10.62 5.36 1.84
CA GLU A 34 9.63 6.08 2.64
C GLU A 34 9.16 5.26 3.84
N LEU A 35 8.88 3.98 3.64
CA LEU A 35 8.50 3.08 4.73
C LEU A 35 9.61 2.94 5.75
N LYS A 36 10.85 2.82 5.28
CA LYS A 36 12.00 2.70 6.17
C LYS A 36 12.17 3.98 7.00
N ASP A 37 12.03 5.14 6.38
CA ASP A 37 12.14 6.42 7.08
C ASP A 37 11.05 6.61 8.11
N ALA A 38 9.89 5.99 7.89
CA ALA A 38 8.78 6.04 8.84
C ALA A 38 8.89 5.00 9.95
N GLY A 39 9.97 4.19 9.96
CA GLY A 39 10.18 3.18 10.98
C GLY A 39 9.67 1.79 10.61
N PHE A 40 9.31 1.55 9.38
CA PHE A 40 8.74 0.29 8.93
C PHE A 40 9.65 -0.45 7.95
N GLY A 41 10.96 -0.47 8.22
CA GLY A 41 11.94 -1.03 7.31
C GLY A 41 12.04 -2.55 7.29
N SER A 42 11.19 -3.27 8.00
CA SER A 42 11.27 -4.73 8.08
C SER A 42 10.54 -5.44 6.93
N ARG A 43 9.84 -4.72 6.07
CA ARG A 43 9.13 -5.32 4.97
C ARG A 43 10.05 -5.52 3.78
N ASP A 44 9.98 -6.68 3.13
CA ASP A 44 10.72 -6.88 1.90
C ASP A 44 9.92 -6.33 0.71
N LYS A 45 10.59 -6.25 -0.43
CA LYS A 45 9.98 -5.69 -1.63
C LYS A 45 8.76 -6.49 -2.08
N SER A 46 8.81 -7.81 -1.97
CA SER A 46 7.70 -8.67 -2.38
C SER A 46 6.43 -8.37 -1.59
N ALA A 47 6.57 -8.20 -0.27
CA ALA A 47 5.42 -7.90 0.58
C ALA A 47 4.81 -6.55 0.21
N VAL A 48 5.65 -5.56 -0.06
CA VAL A 48 5.19 -4.22 -0.45
C VAL A 48 4.47 -4.27 -1.80
N VAL A 49 5.04 -4.99 -2.77
CA VAL A 49 4.42 -5.12 -4.09
C VAL A 49 3.06 -5.79 -3.98
N MET A 50 2.95 -6.86 -3.18
CA MET A 50 1.67 -7.53 -3.00
C MET A 50 0.63 -6.61 -2.39
N ARG A 51 1.04 -5.76 -1.43
CA ARG A 51 0.12 -4.82 -0.81
C ARG A 51 -0.37 -3.77 -1.79
N ILE A 52 0.52 -3.27 -2.65
CA ILE A 52 0.13 -2.34 -3.71
C ILE A 52 -0.88 -3.00 -4.66
N GLN A 53 -0.67 -4.27 -5.00
CA GLN A 53 -1.60 -4.98 -5.87
C GLN A 53 -2.98 -5.15 -5.24
N ASN A 54 -3.06 -5.26 -3.92
CA ASN A 54 -4.34 -5.25 -3.23
C ASN A 54 -5.05 -3.91 -3.41
N TYR A 55 -4.33 -2.80 -3.31
CA TYR A 55 -4.92 -1.49 -3.56
C TYR A 55 -5.30 -1.29 -5.01
N ALA A 56 -4.49 -1.83 -5.93
CA ALA A 56 -4.85 -1.80 -7.35
C ALA A 56 -6.17 -2.52 -7.60
N TYR A 57 -6.38 -3.66 -6.95
CA TYR A 57 -7.64 -4.37 -7.05
C TYR A 57 -8.80 -3.52 -6.54
N LEU A 58 -8.63 -2.88 -5.38
CA LEU A 58 -9.69 -2.04 -4.82
C LEU A 58 -10.01 -0.85 -5.72
N HIS A 59 -9.04 -0.37 -6.47
CA HIS A 59 -9.20 0.79 -7.32
C HIS A 59 -9.75 0.44 -8.70
N THR A 60 -9.26 -0.64 -9.31
CA THR A 60 -9.56 -0.98 -10.71
C THR A 60 -10.36 -2.27 -10.89
N GLY A 61 -10.44 -3.10 -9.87
CA GLY A 61 -11.02 -4.43 -9.98
C GLY A 61 -10.05 -5.49 -10.51
N HIS A 62 -8.80 -5.11 -10.80
CA HIS A 62 -7.77 -6.02 -11.29
C HIS A 62 -6.59 -6.02 -10.33
N GLY A 63 -6.01 -7.21 -10.10
CA GLY A 63 -4.90 -7.39 -9.20
C GLY A 63 -5.22 -8.48 -8.19
N LEU A 64 -4.61 -8.42 -7.00
CA LEU A 64 -4.84 -9.40 -5.96
C LEU A 64 -6.14 -9.11 -5.23
N SER A 65 -7.11 -10.02 -5.35
CA SER A 65 -8.47 -9.81 -4.86
C SER A 65 -8.63 -10.05 -3.36
N ASN A 66 -7.62 -10.59 -2.67
CA ASN A 66 -7.73 -10.93 -1.25
C ASN A 66 -7.27 -9.80 -0.34
N ALA A 67 -7.67 -8.58 -0.66
CA ALA A 67 -7.38 -7.42 0.17
C ALA A 67 -8.01 -7.58 1.55
N SER A 68 -7.27 -7.21 2.60
CA SER A 68 -7.76 -7.29 3.97
C SER A 68 -8.83 -6.23 4.24
N ASN A 69 -9.57 -6.41 5.34
CA ASN A 69 -10.52 -5.39 5.76
C ASN A 69 -9.83 -4.05 6.04
N GLN A 70 -8.63 -4.10 6.64
CA GLN A 70 -7.87 -2.89 6.90
C GLN A 70 -7.54 -2.15 5.60
N SER A 71 -7.13 -2.88 4.56
CA SER A 71 -6.85 -2.27 3.27
C SER A 71 -8.08 -1.58 2.69
N ARG A 72 -9.24 -2.21 2.81
CA ARG A 72 -10.48 -1.63 2.30
C ARG A 72 -10.84 -0.35 3.03
N ILE A 73 -10.70 -0.35 4.36
CA ILE A 73 -10.99 0.82 5.17
C ILE A 73 -10.02 1.95 4.85
N ILE A 74 -8.74 1.64 4.78
CA ILE A 74 -7.70 2.63 4.47
C ILE A 74 -7.92 3.21 3.07
N TYR A 75 -8.17 2.35 2.08
CA TYR A 75 -8.39 2.82 0.72
C TYR A 75 -9.55 3.82 0.66
N LYS A 76 -10.65 3.49 1.31
CA LYS A 76 -11.81 4.38 1.33
C LYS A 76 -11.48 5.71 2.00
N ALA A 77 -10.80 5.67 3.13
CA ALA A 77 -10.46 6.88 3.87
C ALA A 77 -9.50 7.77 3.07
N VAL A 78 -8.49 7.17 2.43
CA VAL A 78 -7.53 7.95 1.64
C VAL A 78 -8.20 8.52 0.40
N SER A 79 -9.02 7.72 -0.31
CA SER A 79 -9.68 8.20 -1.52
C SER A 79 -10.73 9.26 -1.22
N ASP A 80 -11.30 9.24 -0.01
CA ASP A 80 -12.26 10.26 0.42
C ASP A 80 -11.57 11.50 1.00
N GLY A 81 -10.24 11.52 1.06
CA GLY A 81 -9.49 12.65 1.58
C GLY A 81 -9.47 12.75 3.10
N LYS A 82 -9.73 11.66 3.82
CA LYS A 82 -9.81 11.65 5.28
C LYS A 82 -8.52 11.19 5.95
N MET A 83 -7.54 10.75 5.18
CA MET A 83 -6.25 10.33 5.71
C MET A 83 -5.08 10.92 4.96
#